data_da87e950a4f8934d1a559d3987eb0418
#
_entry.id   da87e950a4f8934d1a559d3987eb0418
#
_cell.length_a   1.000
_cell.length_b   1.000
_cell.length_c   1.000
_cell.angle_alpha   90.00
_cell.angle_beta   90.00
_cell.angle_gamma   90.00
#
_symmetry.space_group_name_H-M   'P 1'
#
loop_
_entity.id
_entity.type
_entity.pdbx_description
1 polymer ?
#
loop_
_entity_poly.entity_id
_entity_poly.type
_entity_poly.pdbx_seq_one_letter_code
_entity_poly.pdbx_strand_id
1 'polypeptide(L)'
;MLTLMLANDHGTRERAKAGFPFTQSYMADNDLALGRVVEFLSKTPYWKKMLIVVLEDDPQGGVDHIDAHRSLLLTISPWVKKNYVGHEHYSFGSVFKTFWNILGMPYLNQYDAGATNLIDLFTDKPDYTPFHAVAIDKRLFDPQKALDPFDEKFDWKAFAESEELDRTETMQKRRAEDDEELKKNSKPKNVKLKNNKLKK
;
A
#
# COMPACT_ATOMS: atom_id res chain seq x y z
N MET A 1 -0.32 2.01 21.87
CA MET A 1 -0.03 1.62 20.48
C MET A 1 -1.36 1.39 19.76
N LEU A 2 -1.51 1.84 18.54
CA LEU A 2 -2.69 1.64 17.68
C LEU A 2 -2.19 1.07 16.35
N THR A 3 -2.87 0.07 15.82
CA THR A 3 -2.64 -0.46 14.47
C THR A 3 -3.84 -0.09 13.61
N LEU A 4 -3.57 0.44 12.42
CA LEU A 4 -4.54 0.77 11.40
C LEU A 4 -4.17 -0.01 10.13
N MET A 5 -5.11 -0.76 9.59
CA MET A 5 -4.93 -1.47 8.32
C MET A 5 -5.65 -0.71 7.20
N LEU A 6 -4.94 -0.47 6.10
CA LEU A 6 -5.45 0.08 4.86
C LEU A 6 -5.39 -1.04 3.82
N ALA A 7 -6.50 -1.73 3.61
CA ALA A 7 -6.51 -3.03 2.93
C ALA A 7 -6.54 -2.95 1.38
N ASN A 8 -6.62 -1.75 0.78
CA ASN A 8 -6.78 -1.61 -0.67
C ASN A 8 -5.50 -1.80 -1.49
N ASP A 9 -4.35 -1.95 -0.86
CA ASP A 9 -3.07 -2.26 -1.51
C ASP A 9 -3.06 -3.63 -2.24
N HIS A 10 -3.85 -4.59 -1.75
CA HIS A 10 -4.05 -5.87 -2.44
C HIS A 10 -4.59 -5.71 -3.86
N GLY A 11 -5.26 -4.62 -4.14
CA GLY A 11 -5.88 -4.38 -5.43
C GLY A 11 -6.96 -5.40 -5.79
N THR A 12 -7.71 -5.10 -6.81
CA THR A 12 -8.66 -6.02 -7.42
C THR A 12 -8.88 -5.60 -8.87
N ARG A 13 -9.83 -6.25 -9.56
CA ARG A 13 -10.18 -5.88 -10.94
C ARG A 13 -10.67 -4.43 -11.03
N GLU A 14 -10.39 -3.80 -12.14
CA GLU A 14 -10.81 -2.45 -12.46
C GLU A 14 -12.32 -2.25 -12.28
N ARG A 15 -12.69 -1.16 -11.62
CA ARG A 15 -14.09 -0.75 -11.38
C ARG A 15 -14.25 0.73 -11.72
N ALA A 16 -14.11 1.08 -12.99
CA ALA A 16 -14.14 2.46 -13.46
C ALA A 16 -15.41 3.22 -13.01
N LYS A 17 -16.57 2.55 -12.96
CA LYS A 17 -17.82 3.15 -12.47
C LYS A 17 -17.81 3.45 -10.97
N ALA A 18 -17.00 2.74 -10.21
CA ALA A 18 -16.82 2.93 -8.78
C ALA A 18 -15.57 3.78 -8.45
N GLY A 19 -14.98 4.46 -9.42
CA GLY A 19 -13.83 5.33 -9.19
C GLY A 19 -12.46 4.66 -9.30
N PHE A 20 -12.40 3.38 -9.65
CA PHE A 20 -11.17 2.60 -9.79
C PHE A 20 -10.95 2.17 -11.25
N PRO A 21 -10.53 3.10 -12.14
CA PRO A 21 -10.35 2.80 -13.57
C PRO A 21 -9.17 1.89 -13.89
N PHE A 22 -8.22 1.73 -12.96
CA PHE A 22 -7.01 0.92 -13.10
C PHE A 22 -6.79 0.06 -11.86
N THR A 23 -6.02 -1.01 -11.96
CA THR A 23 -5.56 -1.78 -10.80
C THR A 23 -4.78 -0.90 -9.80
N GLN A 24 -3.93 0.00 -10.30
CA GLN A 24 -3.17 0.96 -9.48
C GLN A 24 -4.06 2.00 -8.76
N SER A 25 -5.33 2.10 -9.12
CA SER A 25 -6.27 3.00 -8.45
C SER A 25 -6.46 2.65 -6.97
N TYR A 26 -6.32 1.39 -6.62
CA TYR A 26 -6.42 0.91 -5.24
C TYR A 26 -5.23 1.38 -4.39
N MET A 27 -4.02 1.39 -4.95
CA MET A 27 -2.85 1.98 -4.30
C MET A 27 -3.02 3.49 -4.12
N ALA A 28 -3.59 4.17 -5.11
CA ALA A 28 -3.87 5.60 -5.03
C ALA A 28 -4.92 5.93 -3.96
N ASP A 29 -5.90 5.05 -3.72
CA ASP A 29 -6.86 5.16 -2.62
C ASP A 29 -6.18 4.97 -1.26
N ASN A 30 -5.34 3.96 -1.10
CA ASN A 30 -4.55 3.75 0.11
C ASN A 30 -3.64 4.95 0.42
N ASP A 31 -2.96 5.48 -0.57
CA ASP A 31 -2.09 6.67 -0.42
C ASP A 31 -2.89 7.89 0.03
N LEU A 32 -4.06 8.13 -0.60
CA LEU A 32 -4.97 9.20 -0.18
C LEU A 32 -5.47 9.00 1.26
N ALA A 33 -5.82 7.78 1.63
CA ALA A 33 -6.28 7.44 2.98
C ALA A 33 -5.18 7.70 4.01
N LEU A 34 -3.95 7.25 3.73
CA LEU A 34 -2.78 7.53 4.57
C LEU A 34 -2.56 9.03 4.72
N GLY A 35 -2.56 9.77 3.62
CA GLY A 35 -2.39 11.23 3.64
C GLY A 35 -3.43 11.92 4.53
N ARG A 36 -4.70 11.53 4.45
CA ARG A 36 -5.80 12.06 5.29
C ARG A 36 -5.62 11.71 6.76
N VAL A 37 -5.21 10.49 7.07
CA VAL A 37 -4.92 10.08 8.46
C VAL A 37 -3.80 10.92 9.05
N VAL A 38 -2.69 11.08 8.34
CA VAL A 38 -1.55 11.88 8.79
C VAL A 38 -1.94 13.36 8.92
N GLU A 39 -2.69 13.90 7.97
CA GLU A 39 -3.20 15.26 8.06
C GLU A 39 -4.04 15.48 9.32
N PHE A 40 -5.00 14.59 9.58
CA PHE A 40 -5.83 14.67 10.78
C PHE A 40 -4.99 14.59 12.05
N LEU A 41 -4.14 13.58 12.18
CA LEU A 41 -3.33 13.34 13.36
C LEU A 41 -2.33 14.47 13.62
N SER A 42 -1.74 15.05 12.57
CA SER A 42 -0.78 16.13 12.68
C SER A 42 -1.37 17.45 13.24
N LYS A 43 -2.69 17.59 13.16
CA LYS A 43 -3.43 18.74 13.72
C LYS A 43 -3.89 18.52 15.16
N THR A 44 -3.66 17.34 15.73
CA THR A 44 -4.06 17.02 17.11
C THR A 44 -2.96 17.41 18.12
N PRO A 45 -3.32 17.62 19.40
CA PRO A 45 -2.33 17.84 20.47
C PRO A 45 -1.35 16.65 20.64
N TYR A 46 -1.73 15.45 20.23
CA TYR A 46 -0.93 14.25 20.33
C TYR A 46 0.26 14.23 19.37
N TRP A 47 0.21 15.02 18.29
CA TRP A 47 1.24 15.08 17.26
C TRP A 47 2.65 15.24 17.82
N LYS A 48 2.80 16.08 18.84
CA LYS A 48 4.11 16.37 19.49
C LYS A 48 4.81 15.15 20.09
N LYS A 49 4.07 14.06 20.33
CA LYS A 49 4.58 12.82 20.94
C LYS A 49 4.17 11.60 20.14
N MET A 50 3.97 11.75 18.84
CA MET A 50 3.48 10.69 17.96
C MET A 50 4.59 10.20 17.04
N LEU A 51 4.66 8.89 16.87
CA LEU A 51 5.39 8.22 15.81
C LEU A 51 4.39 7.36 15.05
N ILE A 52 4.32 7.55 13.74
CA ILE A 52 3.59 6.71 12.80
C ILE A 52 4.63 5.94 12.01
N VAL A 53 4.50 4.62 11.96
CA VAL A 53 5.29 3.74 11.09
C VAL A 53 4.32 3.14 10.09
N VAL A 54 4.64 3.29 8.81
CA VAL A 54 3.88 2.70 7.69
C VAL A 54 4.74 1.62 7.10
N LEU A 55 4.16 0.45 6.94
CA LEU A 55 4.84 -0.71 6.36
C LEU A 55 3.81 -1.59 5.65
N GLU A 56 4.28 -2.41 4.77
CA GLU A 56 3.55 -3.55 4.22
C GLU A 56 4.06 -4.83 4.88
N ASP A 57 3.18 -5.80 5.08
CA ASP A 57 3.49 -7.06 5.72
C ASP A 57 4.29 -7.97 4.79
N ASP A 58 3.99 -7.97 3.49
CA ASP A 58 4.80 -8.67 2.49
C ASP A 58 4.77 -7.97 1.10
N PRO A 59 5.75 -8.22 0.23
CA PRO A 59 5.82 -7.66 -1.12
C PRO A 59 5.01 -8.51 -2.10
N GLN A 60 3.69 -8.46 -2.05
CA GLN A 60 2.81 -9.26 -2.89
C GLN A 60 2.99 -8.98 -4.39
N GLY A 61 3.02 -10.05 -5.18
CA GLY A 61 2.96 -10.00 -6.63
C GLY A 61 4.17 -9.35 -7.31
N GLY A 62 5.09 -8.80 -6.58
CA GLY A 62 6.34 -8.24 -7.07
C GLY A 62 7.52 -9.18 -6.87
N VAL A 63 8.38 -9.30 -7.86
CA VAL A 63 9.66 -9.98 -7.69
C VAL A 63 10.72 -8.90 -7.50
N ASP A 64 11.23 -8.78 -6.28
CA ASP A 64 12.44 -8.01 -6.05
C ASP A 64 13.66 -8.89 -6.32
N HIS A 65 14.48 -8.49 -7.27
CA HIS A 65 15.71 -9.23 -7.63
C HIS A 65 16.84 -9.09 -6.60
N ILE A 66 16.69 -8.18 -5.64
CA ILE A 66 17.67 -7.95 -4.57
C ILE A 66 17.27 -8.75 -3.33
N ASP A 67 16.04 -8.59 -2.88
CA ASP A 67 15.47 -9.29 -1.72
C ASP A 67 13.96 -9.47 -1.93
N ALA A 68 13.53 -10.72 -2.05
CA ALA A 68 12.11 -11.05 -2.25
C ALA A 68 11.21 -10.67 -1.06
N HIS A 69 11.80 -10.36 0.09
CA HIS A 69 11.08 -9.96 1.31
C HIS A 69 11.11 -8.44 1.55
N ARG A 70 11.74 -7.67 0.66
CA ARG A 70 11.83 -6.22 0.82
C ARG A 70 10.50 -5.55 0.53
N SER A 71 10.00 -4.79 1.50
CA SER A 71 8.78 -4.02 1.38
C SER A 71 8.98 -2.55 1.78
N LEU A 72 7.89 -1.79 1.87
CA LEU A 72 7.89 -0.38 2.21
C LEU A 72 8.12 -0.17 3.71
N LEU A 73 8.91 0.83 4.08
CA LEU A 73 9.00 1.37 5.44
C LEU A 73 9.03 2.90 5.40
N LEU A 74 8.00 3.55 5.95
CA LEU A 74 7.99 5.01 6.16
C LEU A 74 7.86 5.31 7.64
N THR A 75 8.57 6.34 8.10
CA THR A 75 8.43 6.89 9.45
C THR A 75 7.95 8.32 9.37
N ILE A 76 6.89 8.64 10.10
CA ILE A 76 6.25 9.96 10.07
C ILE A 76 6.10 10.44 11.51
N SER A 77 6.74 11.55 11.83
CA SER A 77 6.73 12.15 13.16
C SER A 77 7.34 13.55 13.09
N PRO A 78 7.02 14.46 14.02
CA PRO A 78 7.81 15.68 14.20
C PRO A 78 9.29 15.43 14.45
N TRP A 79 9.65 14.28 14.99
CA TRP A 79 10.99 13.90 15.41
C TRP A 79 11.78 13.13 14.37
N VAL A 80 11.26 12.97 13.16
CA VAL A 80 11.93 12.26 12.06
C VAL A 80 12.64 13.25 11.14
N LYS A 81 13.81 12.89 10.65
CA LYS A 81 14.57 13.67 9.66
C LYS A 81 13.75 13.81 8.38
N LYS A 82 13.59 15.03 7.88
CA LYS A 82 12.92 15.29 6.61
C LYS A 82 13.85 15.02 5.43
N ASN A 83 13.27 14.51 4.34
CA ASN A 83 14.00 14.21 3.09
C ASN A 83 15.21 13.29 3.33
N TYR A 84 15.11 12.39 4.28
CA TYR A 84 16.15 11.43 4.62
C TYR A 84 15.75 10.04 4.17
N VAL A 85 16.69 9.34 3.56
CA VAL A 85 16.57 7.93 3.21
C VAL A 85 17.55 7.16 4.09
N GLY A 86 17.03 6.25 4.91
CA GLY A 86 17.84 5.33 5.72
C GLY A 86 18.49 4.27 4.82
N HIS A 87 19.73 3.93 5.12
CA HIS A 87 20.50 2.93 4.38
C HIS A 87 20.87 1.71 5.23
N GLU A 88 20.39 1.69 6.48
CA GLU A 88 20.55 0.53 7.35
C GLU A 88 19.57 -0.59 6.95
N HIS A 89 19.94 -1.81 7.29
CA HIS A 89 19.02 -2.95 7.15
C HIS A 89 18.00 -2.94 8.27
N TYR A 90 16.73 -2.74 7.93
CA TYR A 90 15.62 -2.81 8.85
C TYR A 90 14.74 -4.04 8.59
N SER A 91 14.13 -4.52 9.64
CA SER A 91 13.15 -5.61 9.62
C SER A 91 11.97 -5.25 10.53
N PHE A 92 10.94 -6.09 10.59
CA PHE A 92 9.88 -5.94 11.60
C PHE A 92 10.45 -5.92 13.02
N GLY A 93 11.52 -6.70 13.29
CA GLY A 93 12.25 -6.64 14.56
C GLY A 93 12.77 -5.24 14.87
N SER A 94 13.22 -4.50 13.86
CA SER A 94 13.68 -3.11 14.01
C SER A 94 12.55 -2.17 14.43
N VAL A 95 11.38 -2.34 13.86
CA VAL A 95 10.16 -1.58 14.22
C VAL A 95 9.73 -1.90 15.64
N PHE A 96 9.64 -3.17 15.99
CA PHE A 96 9.27 -3.61 17.35
C PHE A 96 10.28 -3.12 18.37
N LYS A 97 11.56 -3.30 18.13
CA LYS A 97 12.61 -2.79 19.02
C LYS A 97 12.47 -1.29 19.28
N THR A 98 12.19 -0.52 18.25
CA THR A 98 11.98 0.92 18.37
C THR A 98 10.76 1.23 19.23
N PHE A 99 9.65 0.51 19.02
CA PHE A 99 8.43 0.67 19.82
C PHE A 99 8.66 0.31 21.30
N TRP A 100 9.34 -0.81 21.57
CA TRP A 100 9.63 -1.23 22.93
C TRP A 100 10.52 -0.22 23.66
N ASN A 101 11.52 0.33 22.97
CA ASN A 101 12.36 1.38 23.53
C ASN A 101 11.56 2.67 23.85
N ILE A 102 10.66 3.09 22.97
CA ILE A 102 9.81 4.28 23.19
C ILE A 102 8.83 4.06 24.35
N LEU A 103 8.27 2.86 24.43
CA LEU A 103 7.25 2.50 25.44
C LEU A 103 7.84 2.04 26.78
N GLY A 104 9.17 1.88 26.87
CA GLY A 104 9.83 1.35 28.06
C GLY A 104 9.48 -0.11 28.34
N MET A 105 9.23 -0.90 27.28
CA MET A 105 8.87 -2.31 27.38
C MET A 105 10.09 -3.21 27.17
N PRO A 106 10.15 -4.39 27.79
CA PRO A 106 11.19 -5.37 27.48
C PRO A 106 11.03 -5.94 26.08
N TYR A 107 12.13 -6.41 25.50
CA TYR A 107 12.10 -7.15 24.24
C TYR A 107 11.41 -8.51 24.43
N LEU A 108 10.68 -8.95 23.41
CA LEU A 108 9.90 -10.18 23.49
C LEU A 108 10.74 -11.43 23.23
N ASN A 109 11.72 -11.33 22.35
CA ASN A 109 12.57 -12.45 21.96
C ASN A 109 13.88 -11.97 21.31
N GLN A 110 14.69 -12.90 20.79
CA GLN A 110 15.98 -12.60 20.17
C GLN A 110 15.83 -11.85 18.84
N TYR A 111 14.73 -11.97 18.15
CA TYR A 111 14.50 -11.32 16.87
C TYR A 111 14.41 -9.79 17.01
N ASP A 112 13.60 -9.32 17.95
CA ASP A 112 13.49 -7.87 18.20
C ASP A 112 14.68 -7.34 19.02
N ALA A 113 15.22 -8.13 19.98
CA ALA A 113 16.38 -7.74 20.76
C ALA A 113 17.65 -7.58 19.90
N GLY A 114 17.85 -8.46 18.91
CA GLY A 114 19.02 -8.44 18.01
C GLY A 114 18.93 -7.49 16.84
N ALA A 115 17.74 -6.96 16.52
CA ALA A 115 17.54 -6.10 15.38
C ALA A 115 18.21 -4.71 15.53
N THR A 116 18.55 -4.08 14.42
CA THR A 116 18.90 -2.64 14.39
C THR A 116 17.65 -1.82 14.69
N ASN A 117 17.74 -0.81 15.57
CA ASN A 117 16.60 0.10 15.78
C ASN A 117 16.56 1.20 14.70
N LEU A 118 15.49 2.00 14.68
CA LEU A 118 15.30 3.07 13.69
C LEU A 118 15.90 4.40 14.12
N ILE A 119 16.89 4.42 15.04
CA ILE A 119 17.39 5.64 15.68
C ILE A 119 18.00 6.64 14.69
N ASP A 120 18.61 6.15 13.62
CA ASP A 120 19.21 6.97 12.57
C ASP A 120 18.20 7.81 11.79
N LEU A 121 16.92 7.44 11.80
CA LEU A 121 15.84 8.19 11.17
C LEU A 121 15.40 9.41 11.99
N PHE A 122 15.76 9.48 13.28
CA PHE A 122 15.30 10.54 14.18
C PHE A 122 16.23 11.74 14.25
N THR A 123 15.70 12.86 14.74
CA THR A 123 16.39 14.13 14.96
C THR A 123 16.04 14.67 16.33
N ASP A 124 16.95 15.46 16.91
CA ASP A 124 16.75 16.24 18.13
C ASP A 124 16.10 17.62 17.88
N LYS A 125 15.82 17.95 16.62
CA LYS A 125 15.20 19.20 16.19
C LYS A 125 13.83 18.94 15.57
N PRO A 126 12.76 18.80 16.39
CA PRO A 126 11.45 18.45 15.90
C PRO A 126 10.83 19.56 15.06
N ASP A 127 10.09 19.16 14.02
CA ASP A 127 9.23 20.04 13.25
C ASP A 127 7.77 19.68 13.47
N TYR A 128 7.06 20.56 14.18
CA TYR A 128 5.65 20.37 14.53
C TYR A 128 4.67 20.88 13.46
N THR A 129 5.16 21.31 12.31
CA THR A 129 4.30 21.79 11.22
C THR A 129 3.28 20.69 10.86
N PRO A 130 1.99 21.02 10.83
CA PRO A 130 0.97 20.07 10.42
C PRO A 130 1.17 19.62 8.98
N PHE A 131 0.85 18.35 8.72
CA PHE A 131 0.84 17.81 7.38
C PHE A 131 -0.43 18.24 6.63
N HIS A 132 -0.34 18.35 5.31
CA HIS A 132 -1.46 18.58 4.41
C HIS A 132 -1.47 17.48 3.34
N ALA A 133 -2.57 16.75 3.27
CA ALA A 133 -2.75 15.72 2.25
C ALA A 133 -2.79 16.35 0.86
N VAL A 134 -2.10 15.73 -0.07
CA VAL A 134 -2.13 16.15 -1.48
C VAL A 134 -3.41 15.63 -2.14
N ALA A 135 -4.01 16.47 -2.98
CA ALA A 135 -5.18 16.05 -3.72
C ALA A 135 -4.84 14.96 -4.73
N ILE A 136 -5.68 13.93 -4.78
CA ILE A 136 -5.53 12.83 -5.74
C ILE A 136 -5.89 13.29 -7.16
N ASP A 137 -5.20 12.75 -8.16
CA ASP A 137 -5.60 12.88 -9.54
C ASP A 137 -6.84 12.00 -9.81
N LYS A 138 -7.97 12.63 -10.09
CA LYS A 138 -9.25 11.94 -10.35
C LYS A 138 -9.22 10.99 -11.55
N ARG A 139 -8.21 11.10 -12.40
CA ARG A 139 -8.01 10.15 -13.51
C ARG A 139 -7.47 8.81 -13.02
N LEU A 140 -6.73 8.83 -11.91
CA LEU A 140 -6.19 7.61 -11.27
C LEU A 140 -7.19 6.99 -10.29
N PHE A 141 -7.83 7.83 -9.48
CA PHE A 141 -8.84 7.40 -8.52
C PHE A 141 -9.82 8.55 -8.28
N ASP A 142 -11.12 8.25 -8.39
CA ASP A 142 -12.17 9.24 -8.12
C ASP A 142 -12.91 8.90 -6.82
N PRO A 143 -12.51 9.50 -5.69
CA PRO A 143 -13.11 9.22 -4.39
C PRO A 143 -14.60 9.64 -4.29
N GLN A 144 -15.11 10.44 -5.24
CA GLN A 144 -16.53 10.80 -5.27
C GLN A 144 -17.40 9.70 -5.89
N LYS A 145 -16.78 8.77 -6.65
CA LYS A 145 -17.43 7.58 -7.20
C LYS A 145 -17.17 6.34 -6.37
N ALA A 146 -16.13 6.40 -5.51
CA ALA A 146 -15.85 5.31 -4.60
C ALA A 146 -16.99 5.17 -3.59
N LEU A 147 -17.08 4.00 -3.02
CA LEU A 147 -18.14 3.65 -2.09
C LEU A 147 -18.29 4.65 -0.95
N ASP A 148 -19.51 5.14 -0.80
CA ASP A 148 -19.99 5.65 0.47
C ASP A 148 -20.22 4.43 1.40
N PRO A 149 -19.48 4.27 2.51
CA PRO A 149 -19.66 3.16 3.43
C PRO A 149 -21.06 3.16 4.08
N PHE A 150 -21.83 4.24 3.90
CA PHE A 150 -23.22 4.36 4.35
C PHE A 150 -24.23 4.19 3.20
N ASP A 151 -23.77 3.82 1.99
CA ASP A 151 -24.68 3.53 0.88
C ASP A 151 -25.46 2.23 1.17
N GLU A 152 -26.77 2.37 1.44
CA GLU A 152 -27.68 1.25 1.69
C GLU A 152 -27.79 0.27 0.51
N LYS A 153 -27.39 0.70 -0.69
CA LYS A 153 -27.39 -0.14 -1.90
C LYS A 153 -26.10 -0.95 -2.06
N PHE A 154 -25.13 -0.72 -1.19
CA PHE A 154 -23.87 -1.46 -1.25
C PHE A 154 -24.11 -2.91 -0.81
N ASP A 155 -23.66 -3.84 -1.63
CA ASP A 155 -23.74 -5.26 -1.33
C ASP A 155 -22.64 -5.69 -0.35
N TRP A 156 -22.88 -5.42 0.93
CA TRP A 156 -21.98 -5.79 2.03
C TRP A 156 -21.77 -7.30 2.11
N LYS A 157 -22.76 -8.11 1.65
CA LYS A 157 -22.63 -9.55 1.63
C LYS A 157 -21.63 -9.98 0.58
N ALA A 158 -21.75 -9.48 -0.65
CA ALA A 158 -20.77 -9.75 -1.71
C ALA A 158 -19.36 -9.25 -1.34
N PHE A 159 -19.25 -8.15 -0.60
CA PHE A 159 -17.97 -7.66 -0.07
C PHE A 159 -17.37 -8.62 0.96
N ALA A 160 -18.17 -9.07 1.93
CA ALA A 160 -17.72 -10.02 2.96
C ALA A 160 -17.40 -11.42 2.39
N GLU A 161 -18.04 -11.79 1.28
CA GLU A 161 -17.81 -13.04 0.56
C GLU A 161 -16.72 -12.89 -0.53
N SER A 162 -16.12 -11.69 -0.68
CA SER A 162 -15.02 -11.48 -1.62
C SER A 162 -13.83 -12.39 -1.25
N GLU A 163 -13.17 -12.90 -2.30
CA GLU A 163 -12.04 -13.82 -2.12
C GLU A 163 -10.94 -13.17 -1.28
N GLU A 164 -10.52 -13.83 -0.22
CA GLU A 164 -9.34 -13.45 0.54
C GLU A 164 -8.09 -13.73 -0.30
N LEU A 165 -7.42 -12.67 -0.75
CA LEU A 165 -6.26 -12.76 -1.63
C LEU A 165 -5.04 -13.41 -0.97
N ASP A 166 -4.98 -13.40 0.36
CA ASP A 166 -3.88 -13.99 1.14
C ASP A 166 -3.93 -15.51 1.19
N ARG A 167 -5.03 -16.13 0.77
CA ARG A 167 -5.10 -17.59 0.72
C ARG A 167 -4.30 -18.11 -0.46
N THR A 168 -3.34 -18.98 -0.17
CA THR A 168 -2.48 -19.62 -1.18
C THR A 168 -3.28 -20.21 -2.36
N GLU A 169 -4.43 -20.82 -2.06
CA GLU A 169 -5.32 -21.43 -3.05
C GLU A 169 -5.93 -20.38 -3.99
N THR A 170 -6.39 -19.26 -3.44
CA THR A 170 -6.94 -18.13 -4.21
C THR A 170 -5.86 -17.53 -5.11
N MET A 171 -4.66 -17.36 -4.60
CA MET A 171 -3.51 -16.84 -5.36
C MET A 171 -3.11 -17.78 -6.49
N GLN A 172 -3.08 -19.09 -6.25
CA GLN A 172 -2.77 -20.08 -7.29
C GLN A 172 -3.82 -20.09 -8.39
N LYS A 173 -5.09 -20.03 -8.02
CA LYS A 173 -6.21 -19.96 -8.97
C LYS A 173 -6.11 -18.72 -9.86
N ARG A 174 -5.89 -17.55 -9.27
CA ARG A 174 -5.73 -16.29 -10.02
C ARG A 174 -4.53 -16.31 -10.97
N ARG A 175 -3.37 -16.80 -10.51
CA ARG A 175 -2.20 -16.96 -11.39
C ARG A 175 -2.50 -17.85 -12.58
N ALA A 176 -3.24 -18.94 -12.39
CA ALA A 176 -3.64 -19.82 -13.48
C ALA A 176 -4.61 -19.12 -14.46
N GLU A 177 -5.54 -18.30 -13.95
CA GLU A 177 -6.45 -17.50 -14.77
C GLU A 177 -5.70 -16.42 -15.58
N ASP A 178 -4.77 -15.71 -14.96
CA ASP A 178 -3.93 -14.70 -15.60
C ASP A 178 -3.04 -15.32 -16.70
N ASP A 179 -2.44 -16.47 -16.42
CA ASP A 179 -1.64 -17.22 -17.40
C ASP A 179 -2.49 -17.67 -18.61
N GLU A 180 -3.74 -18.08 -18.39
CA GLU A 180 -4.65 -18.42 -19.48
C GLU A 180 -5.06 -17.21 -20.30
N GLU A 181 -5.29 -16.06 -19.67
CA GLU A 181 -5.62 -14.83 -20.35
C GLU A 181 -4.45 -14.31 -21.17
N LEU A 182 -3.24 -14.35 -20.62
CA LEU A 182 -2.01 -14.04 -21.35
C LEU A 182 -1.81 -14.94 -22.58
N LYS A 183 -2.08 -16.25 -22.44
CA LYS A 183 -2.01 -17.19 -23.56
C LYS A 183 -3.09 -16.92 -24.62
N LYS A 184 -4.27 -16.47 -24.23
CA LYS A 184 -5.34 -16.08 -25.17
C LYS A 184 -4.97 -14.78 -25.92
N ASN A 185 -4.39 -13.82 -25.23
CA ASN A 185 -4.01 -12.53 -25.78
C ASN A 185 -2.73 -12.58 -26.62
N SER A 186 -1.85 -13.55 -26.41
CA SER A 186 -0.60 -13.77 -27.17
C SER A 186 -0.82 -14.49 -28.51
N LYS A 187 -2.00 -15.05 -28.78
CA LYS A 187 -2.28 -15.64 -30.09
C LYS A 187 -2.32 -14.56 -31.17
N PRO A 188 -1.53 -14.65 -32.25
CA PRO A 188 -1.52 -13.65 -33.29
C PRO A 188 -2.94 -13.50 -33.88
N LYS A 189 -3.50 -12.31 -33.82
CA LYS A 189 -4.72 -11.97 -34.54
C LYS A 189 -4.40 -12.14 -36.03
N ASN A 190 -4.99 -13.12 -36.69
CA ASN A 190 -4.88 -13.29 -38.13
C ASN A 190 -5.39 -12.04 -38.83
N VAL A 191 -4.48 -11.12 -39.13
CA VAL A 191 -4.77 -9.94 -39.96
C VAL A 191 -4.92 -10.47 -41.40
N LYS A 192 -6.16 -10.65 -41.83
CA LYS A 192 -6.45 -10.87 -43.27
C LYS A 192 -6.02 -9.60 -43.99
N LEU A 193 -4.84 -9.63 -44.60
CA LEU A 193 -4.41 -8.63 -45.58
C LEU A 193 -5.41 -8.60 -46.74
N LYS A 194 -6.24 -7.58 -46.78
CA LYS A 194 -7.05 -7.30 -47.97
C LYS A 194 -6.08 -6.89 -49.09
N ASN A 195 -5.88 -7.83 -50.03
CA ASN A 195 -5.17 -7.53 -51.27
C ASN A 195 -5.95 -6.48 -52.05
N ASN A 196 -5.57 -5.22 -51.92
CA ASN A 196 -5.99 -4.19 -52.86
C ASN A 196 -5.23 -4.42 -54.17
N LYS A 197 -5.89 -5.08 -55.13
CA LYS A 197 -5.45 -5.09 -56.51
C LYS A 197 -5.58 -3.65 -57.08
N LEU A 198 -4.47 -2.97 -57.23
CA LEU A 198 -4.38 -1.79 -58.05
C LEU A 198 -4.70 -2.21 -59.49
N LYS A 199 -5.83 -1.76 -60.03
CA LYS A 199 -6.09 -1.80 -61.46
C LYS A 199 -5.31 -0.65 -62.11
N LYS A 200 -4.56 -1.07 -63.13
CA LYS A 200 -3.93 -0.14 -64.08
C LYS A 200 -4.98 0.63 -64.87
#